data_d54bfb3f6362e406e20d0bcddf4779e8
#
_entry.id   d54bfb3f6362e406e20d0bcddf4779e8
#
_cell.length_a   1.000
_cell.length_b   1.000
_cell.length_c   1.000
_cell.angle_alpha   90.00
_cell.angle_beta   90.00
_cell.angle_gamma   90.00
#
_symmetry.space_group_name_H-M   'P 1'
#
loop_
_entity.id
_entity.type
_entity.pdbx_description
1 polymer ?
#
loop_
_entity_poly.entity_id
_entity_poly.type
_entity_poly.pdbx_seq_one_letter_code
_entity_poly.pdbx_strand_id
1 'polypeptide(L)'
;LKYFDKTSYGDIISRVTNDVDAIGQTLNQSLDNLVRAITMFVGSLAMMFYNSWILALVAVGSTIIGFALMIIIMSKSQKYFTVQQQGLGDINGHIEEVYSGHNVVKAYNGGREAKKTFESINDSLYDSGWKSQFMSGLMMPIMNFVGNFGYVAVCVVGAALAMNGTISFGVIVAFMIYIRFFTQPLSQLAQSMQ
;
A
#
# COMPACT_ATOMS: atom_id res chain seq x y z
N LEU A 1 -15.83 -27.93 28.20
CA LEU A 1 -15.58 -29.35 28.00
C LEU A 1 -15.83 -29.75 26.55
N LYS A 2 -16.99 -29.51 25.95
CA LYS A 2 -17.36 -29.90 24.58
C LYS A 2 -16.37 -29.46 23.47
N TYR A 3 -15.62 -28.38 23.68
CA TYR A 3 -14.56 -27.92 22.77
C TYR A 3 -13.32 -28.80 22.89
N PHE A 4 -12.89 -29.11 24.11
CA PHE A 4 -11.70 -29.92 24.37
C PHE A 4 -11.87 -31.38 23.95
N ASP A 5 -13.10 -31.89 23.95
CA ASP A 5 -13.41 -33.26 23.52
C ASP A 5 -13.34 -33.44 22.00
N LYS A 6 -13.35 -32.34 21.22
CA LYS A 6 -13.35 -32.32 19.75
C LYS A 6 -12.04 -31.85 19.13
N THR A 7 -11.12 -31.31 19.95
CA THR A 7 -9.88 -30.68 19.46
C THR A 7 -8.69 -31.51 19.95
N SER A 8 -7.72 -31.75 19.08
CA SER A 8 -6.52 -32.50 19.48
C SER A 8 -5.70 -31.72 20.50
N TYR A 9 -5.08 -32.40 21.43
CA TYR A 9 -4.21 -31.80 22.45
C TYR A 9 -3.05 -30.99 21.81
N GLY A 10 -2.52 -31.48 20.69
CA GLY A 10 -1.51 -30.78 19.91
C GLY A 10 -2.01 -29.44 19.33
N ASP A 11 -3.25 -29.40 18.82
CA ASP A 11 -3.85 -28.15 18.31
C ASP A 11 -4.04 -27.12 19.41
N ILE A 12 -4.42 -27.57 20.61
CA ILE A 12 -4.61 -26.68 21.77
C ILE A 12 -3.26 -26.07 22.19
N ILE A 13 -2.23 -26.90 22.30
CA ILE A 13 -0.87 -26.43 22.64
C ILE A 13 -0.35 -25.48 21.55
N SER A 14 -0.50 -25.83 20.28
CA SER A 14 -0.06 -24.96 19.17
C SER A 14 -0.74 -23.59 19.22
N ARG A 15 -2.03 -23.53 19.50
CA ARG A 15 -2.76 -22.25 19.65
C ARG A 15 -2.29 -21.45 20.86
N VAL A 16 -2.09 -22.09 21.99
CA VAL A 16 -1.67 -21.41 23.23
C VAL A 16 -0.22 -20.94 23.17
N THR A 17 0.65 -21.63 22.45
CA THR A 17 2.05 -21.22 22.32
C THR A 17 2.29 -20.39 21.06
N ASN A 18 2.07 -20.98 19.88
CA ASN A 18 2.45 -20.32 18.63
C ASN A 18 1.52 -19.13 18.26
N ASP A 19 0.20 -19.32 18.39
CA ASP A 19 -0.74 -18.25 18.00
C ASP A 19 -0.68 -17.07 18.98
N VAL A 20 -0.56 -17.36 20.29
CA VAL A 20 -0.41 -16.31 21.32
C VAL A 20 0.90 -15.57 21.15
N ASP A 21 2.01 -16.26 20.89
CA ASP A 21 3.30 -15.63 20.62
C ASP A 21 3.27 -14.78 19.33
N ALA A 22 2.64 -15.29 18.27
CA ALA A 22 2.46 -14.53 17.02
C ALA A 22 1.61 -13.27 17.22
N ILE A 23 0.53 -13.36 17.98
CA ILE A 23 -0.30 -12.20 18.35
C ILE A 23 0.53 -11.21 19.18
N GLY A 24 1.27 -11.70 20.18
CA GLY A 24 2.12 -10.87 21.03
C GLY A 24 3.18 -10.11 20.24
N GLN A 25 3.88 -10.79 19.32
CA GLN A 25 4.88 -10.17 18.46
C GLN A 25 4.25 -9.14 17.51
N THR A 26 3.14 -9.49 16.87
CA THR A 26 2.42 -8.59 15.95
C THR A 26 1.91 -7.35 16.67
N LEU A 27 1.33 -7.49 17.86
CA LEU A 27 0.87 -6.37 18.69
C LEU A 27 2.03 -5.45 19.09
N ASN A 28 3.12 -6.02 19.60
CA ASN A 28 4.29 -5.25 20.00
C ASN A 28 4.88 -4.47 18.83
N GLN A 29 5.06 -5.12 17.68
CA GLN A 29 5.60 -4.47 16.48
C GLN A 29 4.65 -3.39 15.95
N SER A 30 3.35 -3.63 15.97
CA SER A 30 2.34 -2.67 15.51
C SER A 30 2.28 -1.45 16.44
N LEU A 31 2.33 -1.64 17.75
CA LEU A 31 2.37 -0.55 18.74
C LEU A 31 3.65 0.28 18.61
N ASP A 32 4.81 -0.37 18.47
CA ASP A 32 6.10 0.33 18.31
C ASP A 32 6.09 1.18 17.02
N ASN A 33 5.63 0.61 15.91
CA ASN A 33 5.49 1.31 14.64
C ASN A 33 4.53 2.51 14.75
N LEU A 34 3.41 2.34 15.44
CA LEU A 34 2.41 3.40 15.62
C LEU A 34 2.95 4.56 16.47
N VAL A 35 3.58 4.24 17.60
CA VAL A 35 4.20 5.26 18.48
C VAL A 35 5.31 5.99 17.72
N ARG A 36 6.16 5.27 17.02
CA ARG A 36 7.23 5.85 16.18
C ARG A 36 6.66 6.75 15.09
N ALA A 37 5.64 6.29 14.36
CA ALA A 37 5.02 7.05 13.29
C ALA A 37 4.40 8.36 13.79
N ILE A 38 3.66 8.32 14.89
CA ILE A 38 3.07 9.51 15.52
C ILE A 38 4.16 10.48 15.99
N THR A 39 5.16 9.96 16.67
CA THR A 39 6.26 10.80 17.22
C THR A 39 7.04 11.46 16.08
N MET A 40 7.39 10.72 15.03
CA MET A 40 8.08 11.28 13.88
C MET A 40 7.24 12.30 13.14
N PHE A 41 5.96 12.01 12.90
CA PHE A 41 5.05 12.90 12.18
C PHE A 41 4.81 14.20 12.95
N VAL A 42 4.36 14.12 14.21
CA VAL A 42 4.05 15.29 15.03
C VAL A 42 5.32 16.06 15.37
N GLY A 43 6.38 15.35 15.75
CA GLY A 43 7.65 15.96 16.12
C GLY A 43 8.30 16.70 14.96
N SER A 44 8.35 16.09 13.77
CA SER A 44 8.90 16.77 12.58
C SER A 44 8.05 17.97 12.17
N LEU A 45 6.73 17.86 12.20
CA LEU A 45 5.82 18.96 11.88
C LEU A 45 6.02 20.15 12.85
N ALA A 46 6.07 19.89 14.15
CA ALA A 46 6.31 20.92 15.15
C ALA A 46 7.67 21.62 14.95
N MET A 47 8.74 20.84 14.70
CA MET A 47 10.06 21.38 14.47
C MET A 47 10.16 22.15 13.16
N MET A 48 9.45 21.74 12.10
CA MET A 48 9.37 22.48 10.85
C MET A 48 8.76 23.86 11.05
N PHE A 49 7.62 23.95 11.71
CA PHE A 49 6.96 25.24 11.99
C PHE A 49 7.77 26.13 12.94
N TYR A 50 8.46 25.53 13.92
CA TYR A 50 9.32 26.25 14.84
C TYR A 50 10.51 26.92 14.14
N ASN A 51 11.14 26.22 13.19
CA ASN A 51 12.34 26.73 12.48
C ASN A 51 12.00 27.70 11.36
N SER A 52 11.00 27.40 10.53
CA SER A 52 10.56 28.27 9.44
C SER A 52 9.17 27.88 8.93
N TRP A 53 8.17 28.73 9.21
CA TRP A 53 6.80 28.49 8.75
C TRP A 53 6.67 28.48 7.21
N ILE A 54 7.51 29.25 6.49
CA ILE A 54 7.49 29.29 5.01
C ILE A 54 7.96 27.95 4.45
N LEU A 55 9.09 27.44 4.93
CA LEU A 55 9.58 26.12 4.50
C LEU A 55 8.65 24.98 4.93
N ALA A 56 8.02 25.10 6.08
CA ALA A 56 7.02 24.15 6.55
C ALA A 56 5.83 24.09 5.58
N LEU A 57 5.30 25.23 5.14
CA LEU A 57 4.22 25.28 4.16
C LEU A 57 4.62 24.69 2.80
N VAL A 58 5.84 24.93 2.34
CA VAL A 58 6.37 24.34 1.10
C VAL A 58 6.44 22.81 1.21
N ALA A 59 6.97 22.29 2.30
CA ALA A 59 7.10 20.86 2.54
C ALA A 59 5.74 20.17 2.69
N VAL A 60 4.83 20.74 3.48
CA VAL A 60 3.46 20.21 3.66
C VAL A 60 2.69 20.30 2.34
N GLY A 61 2.78 21.42 1.62
CA GLY A 61 2.12 21.60 0.32
C GLY A 61 2.56 20.59 -0.72
N SER A 62 3.88 20.34 -0.83
CA SER A 62 4.40 19.30 -1.73
C SER A 62 3.89 17.89 -1.37
N THR A 63 3.77 17.60 -0.09
CA THR A 63 3.26 16.31 0.40
C THR A 63 1.76 16.16 0.11
N ILE A 64 0.97 17.20 0.27
CA ILE A 64 -0.48 17.20 -0.05
C ILE A 64 -0.68 16.93 -1.55
N ILE A 65 0.12 17.54 -2.42
CA ILE A 65 0.07 17.27 -3.86
C ILE A 65 0.33 15.77 -4.13
N GLY A 66 1.33 15.19 -3.46
CA GLY A 66 1.63 13.77 -3.59
C GLY A 66 0.50 12.86 -3.14
N PHE A 67 -0.12 13.19 -2.02
CA PHE A 67 -1.30 12.45 -1.54
C PHE A 67 -2.49 12.55 -2.49
N ALA A 68 -2.75 13.73 -3.04
CA ALA A 68 -3.81 13.91 -4.03
C ALA A 68 -3.58 13.03 -5.27
N LEU A 69 -2.35 12.99 -5.79
CA LEU A 69 -1.98 12.11 -6.90
C LEU A 69 -2.17 10.63 -6.54
N MET A 70 -1.76 10.23 -5.34
CA MET A 70 -1.93 8.87 -4.86
C MET A 70 -3.40 8.46 -4.79
N ILE A 71 -4.26 9.28 -4.21
CA ILE A 71 -5.71 9.04 -4.12
C ILE A 71 -6.33 8.87 -5.51
N ILE A 72 -5.94 9.70 -6.48
CA ILE A 72 -6.42 9.61 -7.86
C ILE A 72 -6.03 8.25 -8.48
N ILE A 73 -4.79 7.81 -8.28
CA ILE A 73 -4.30 6.53 -8.81
C ILE A 73 -5.02 5.37 -8.13
N MET A 74 -5.14 5.37 -6.81
CA MET A 74 -5.85 4.33 -6.06
C MET A 74 -7.31 4.21 -6.52
N SER A 75 -8.02 5.32 -6.61
CA SER A 75 -9.42 5.33 -7.05
C SER A 75 -9.60 4.74 -8.44
N LYS A 76 -8.68 5.02 -9.37
CA LYS A 76 -8.69 4.42 -10.71
C LYS A 76 -8.27 2.95 -10.71
N SER A 77 -7.33 2.58 -9.89
CA SER A 77 -6.81 1.22 -9.77
C SER A 77 -7.85 0.25 -9.20
N GLN A 78 -8.64 0.70 -8.22
CA GLN A 78 -9.64 -0.13 -7.52
C GLN A 78 -10.60 -0.85 -8.47
N LYS A 79 -11.03 -0.19 -9.55
CA LYS A 79 -11.90 -0.80 -10.56
C LYS A 79 -11.25 -2.04 -11.20
N TYR A 80 -9.97 -1.94 -11.54
CA TYR A 80 -9.25 -3.05 -12.17
C TYR A 80 -8.98 -4.18 -11.20
N PHE A 81 -8.69 -3.88 -9.94
CA PHE A 81 -8.55 -4.88 -8.88
C PHE A 81 -9.83 -5.68 -8.66
N THR A 82 -10.98 -5.00 -8.63
CA THR A 82 -12.27 -5.67 -8.46
C THR A 82 -12.56 -6.62 -9.63
N VAL A 83 -12.34 -6.16 -10.87
CA VAL A 83 -12.52 -7.00 -12.06
C VAL A 83 -11.55 -8.18 -12.09
N GLN A 84 -10.29 -7.96 -11.71
CA GLN A 84 -9.28 -9.02 -11.61
C GLN A 84 -9.69 -10.08 -10.56
N GLN A 85 -10.16 -9.65 -9.39
CA GLN A 85 -10.57 -10.57 -8.32
C GLN A 85 -11.81 -11.39 -8.71
N GLN A 86 -12.78 -10.75 -9.39
CA GLN A 86 -13.93 -11.45 -9.96
C GLN A 86 -13.50 -12.46 -11.03
N GLY A 87 -12.66 -12.02 -11.98
CA GLY A 87 -12.14 -12.90 -13.03
C GLY A 87 -11.36 -14.10 -12.51
N LEU A 88 -10.62 -13.94 -11.38
CA LEU A 88 -9.98 -15.08 -10.71
C LEU A 88 -11.01 -16.06 -10.12
N GLY A 89 -12.10 -15.55 -9.54
CA GLY A 89 -13.22 -16.38 -9.08
C GLY A 89 -13.90 -17.13 -10.23
N ASP A 90 -14.21 -16.40 -11.30
CA ASP A 90 -14.91 -16.95 -12.47
C ASP A 90 -14.06 -18.03 -13.18
N ILE A 91 -12.75 -17.81 -13.36
CA ILE A 91 -11.87 -18.80 -14.02
C ILE A 91 -11.73 -20.06 -13.15
N ASN A 92 -11.58 -19.91 -11.82
CA ASN A 92 -11.51 -21.04 -10.92
C ASN A 92 -12.83 -21.84 -10.90
N GLY A 93 -13.96 -21.14 -10.83
CA GLY A 93 -15.28 -21.78 -10.89
C GLY A 93 -15.49 -22.53 -12.21
N HIS A 94 -15.13 -21.93 -13.34
CA HIS A 94 -15.21 -22.58 -14.66
C HIS A 94 -14.30 -23.81 -14.76
N ILE A 95 -13.09 -23.74 -14.24
CA ILE A 95 -12.16 -24.89 -14.18
C ILE A 95 -12.75 -26.02 -13.35
N GLU A 96 -13.29 -25.69 -12.16
CA GLU A 96 -13.90 -26.68 -11.27
C GLU A 96 -15.12 -27.34 -11.91
N GLU A 97 -15.99 -26.56 -12.55
CA GLU A 97 -17.17 -27.06 -13.29
C GLU A 97 -16.78 -28.02 -14.41
N VAL A 98 -15.85 -27.60 -15.29
CA VAL A 98 -15.39 -28.41 -16.42
C VAL A 98 -14.67 -29.68 -15.95
N TYR A 99 -13.89 -29.58 -14.87
CA TYR A 99 -13.17 -30.72 -14.32
C TYR A 99 -14.10 -31.74 -13.64
N SER A 100 -15.03 -31.25 -12.85
CA SER A 100 -16.05 -32.10 -12.20
C SER A 100 -17.01 -32.72 -13.21
N GLY A 101 -17.39 -31.96 -14.24
CA GLY A 101 -18.25 -32.41 -15.33
C GLY A 101 -17.52 -33.02 -16.53
N HIS A 102 -16.23 -33.37 -16.42
CA HIS A 102 -15.38 -33.78 -17.55
C HIS A 102 -16.01 -34.87 -18.45
N ASN A 103 -16.59 -35.89 -17.86
CA ASN A 103 -17.25 -36.96 -18.61
C ASN A 103 -18.45 -36.48 -19.42
N VAL A 104 -19.22 -35.53 -18.88
CA VAL A 104 -20.37 -34.92 -19.54
C VAL A 104 -19.89 -34.02 -20.68
N VAL A 105 -18.93 -33.16 -20.42
CA VAL A 105 -18.32 -32.27 -21.43
C VAL A 105 -17.80 -33.09 -22.60
N LYS A 106 -17.15 -34.23 -22.33
CA LYS A 106 -16.61 -35.13 -23.35
C LYS A 106 -17.72 -35.85 -24.13
N ALA A 107 -18.75 -36.37 -23.42
CA ALA A 107 -19.85 -37.09 -24.06
C ALA A 107 -20.69 -36.22 -25.03
N TYR A 108 -20.85 -34.92 -24.66
CA TYR A 108 -21.59 -33.95 -25.46
C TYR A 108 -20.69 -33.10 -26.39
N ASN A 109 -19.42 -33.43 -26.52
CA ASN A 109 -18.44 -32.70 -27.32
C ASN A 109 -18.34 -31.20 -26.98
N GLY A 110 -18.58 -30.84 -25.71
CA GLY A 110 -18.63 -29.47 -25.18
C GLY A 110 -17.26 -28.81 -24.99
N GLY A 111 -16.16 -29.52 -25.26
CA GLY A 111 -14.79 -29.03 -25.02
C GLY A 111 -14.44 -27.72 -25.75
N ARG A 112 -15.02 -27.52 -26.96
CA ARG A 112 -14.81 -26.26 -27.71
C ARG A 112 -15.47 -25.07 -27.03
N GLU A 113 -16.69 -25.25 -26.49
CA GLU A 113 -17.41 -24.19 -25.80
C GLU A 113 -16.76 -23.90 -24.43
N ALA A 114 -16.37 -24.92 -23.68
CA ALA A 114 -15.64 -24.77 -22.44
C ALA A 114 -14.32 -23.99 -22.65
N LYS A 115 -13.57 -24.31 -23.72
CA LYS A 115 -12.35 -23.58 -24.06
C LYS A 115 -12.64 -22.12 -24.42
N LYS A 116 -13.69 -21.85 -25.19
CA LYS A 116 -14.07 -20.48 -25.59
C LYS A 116 -14.46 -19.63 -24.37
N THR A 117 -15.21 -20.22 -23.41
CA THR A 117 -15.56 -19.56 -22.17
C THR A 117 -14.32 -19.26 -21.33
N PHE A 118 -13.41 -20.24 -21.20
CA PHE A 118 -12.14 -20.04 -20.53
C PHE A 118 -11.32 -18.89 -21.15
N GLU A 119 -11.16 -18.88 -22.48
CA GLU A 119 -10.42 -17.84 -23.20
C GLU A 119 -11.04 -16.46 -22.97
N SER A 120 -12.37 -16.34 -22.99
CA SER A 120 -13.06 -15.06 -22.73
C SER A 120 -12.82 -14.54 -21.31
N ILE A 121 -12.86 -15.42 -20.30
CA ILE A 121 -12.56 -15.05 -18.90
C ILE A 121 -11.09 -14.68 -18.77
N ASN A 122 -10.19 -15.46 -19.38
CA ASN A 122 -8.75 -15.25 -19.32
C ASN A 122 -8.34 -13.92 -19.98
N ASP A 123 -8.95 -13.55 -21.11
CA ASP A 123 -8.67 -12.26 -21.77
C ASP A 123 -9.10 -11.08 -20.91
N SER A 124 -10.28 -11.17 -20.26
CA SER A 124 -10.74 -10.17 -19.31
C SER A 124 -9.81 -10.07 -18.08
N LEU A 125 -9.38 -11.23 -17.58
CA LEU A 125 -8.45 -11.32 -16.45
C LEU A 125 -7.07 -10.75 -16.81
N TYR A 126 -6.56 -11.03 -18.01
CA TYR A 126 -5.32 -10.48 -18.50
C TYR A 126 -5.40 -8.95 -18.61
N ASP A 127 -6.47 -8.42 -19.22
CA ASP A 127 -6.64 -6.96 -19.42
C ASP A 127 -6.78 -6.20 -18.09
N SER A 128 -7.53 -6.75 -17.14
CA SER A 128 -7.65 -6.16 -15.80
C SER A 128 -6.37 -6.36 -14.97
N GLY A 129 -5.73 -7.50 -15.05
CA GLY A 129 -4.53 -7.86 -14.30
C GLY A 129 -3.34 -6.96 -14.62
N TRP A 130 -3.00 -6.78 -15.91
CA TRP A 130 -1.88 -5.91 -16.23
C TRP A 130 -2.13 -4.44 -15.87
N LYS A 131 -3.39 -3.96 -16.00
CA LYS A 131 -3.76 -2.59 -15.63
C LYS A 131 -3.68 -2.39 -14.12
N SER A 132 -4.17 -3.34 -13.32
CA SER A 132 -4.09 -3.28 -11.87
C SER A 132 -2.63 -3.30 -11.40
N GLN A 133 -1.80 -4.20 -11.94
CA GLN A 133 -0.38 -4.31 -11.61
C GLN A 133 0.42 -3.07 -12.04
N PHE A 134 0.14 -2.52 -13.21
CA PHE A 134 0.78 -1.30 -13.68
C PHE A 134 0.45 -0.12 -12.76
N MET A 135 -0.84 0.06 -12.40
CA MET A 135 -1.26 1.16 -11.52
C MET A 135 -0.66 1.01 -10.11
N SER A 136 -0.67 -0.19 -9.54
CA SER A 136 -0.01 -0.47 -8.26
C SER A 136 1.50 -0.22 -8.32
N GLY A 137 2.15 -0.69 -9.38
CA GLY A 137 3.58 -0.52 -9.57
C GLY A 137 4.02 0.94 -9.69
N LEU A 138 3.14 1.84 -10.12
CA LEU A 138 3.42 3.28 -10.18
C LEU A 138 3.40 3.96 -8.80
N MET A 139 2.77 3.38 -7.78
CA MET A 139 2.63 4.04 -6.48
C MET A 139 3.97 4.37 -5.83
N MET A 140 4.88 3.39 -5.74
CA MET A 140 6.21 3.60 -5.13
C MET A 140 7.05 4.64 -5.87
N PRO A 141 7.22 4.57 -7.21
CA PRO A 141 7.91 5.61 -7.96
C PRO A 141 7.32 7.01 -7.79
N ILE A 142 6.00 7.13 -7.76
CA ILE A 142 5.32 8.42 -7.59
C ILE A 142 5.55 8.97 -6.18
N MET A 143 5.42 8.14 -5.13
CA MET A 143 5.71 8.58 -3.77
C MET A 143 7.17 9.02 -3.60
N ASN A 144 8.12 8.30 -4.19
CA ASN A 144 9.51 8.69 -4.19
C ASN A 144 9.75 10.00 -4.97
N PHE A 145 9.10 10.15 -6.12
CA PHE A 145 9.17 11.39 -6.90
C PHE A 145 8.65 12.59 -6.09
N VAL A 146 7.50 12.46 -5.44
CA VAL A 146 6.92 13.51 -4.61
C VAL A 146 7.80 13.87 -3.43
N GLY A 147 8.37 12.86 -2.74
CA GLY A 147 9.32 13.07 -1.66
C GLY A 147 10.57 13.84 -2.12
N ASN A 148 11.11 13.45 -3.27
CA ASN A 148 12.27 14.13 -3.86
C ASN A 148 11.92 15.54 -4.37
N PHE A 149 10.73 15.72 -4.94
CA PHE A 149 10.25 17.03 -5.37
C PHE A 149 10.10 17.97 -4.19
N GLY A 150 9.51 17.52 -3.09
CA GLY A 150 9.43 18.29 -1.84
C GLY A 150 10.80 18.65 -1.29
N TYR A 151 11.75 17.72 -1.35
CA TYR A 151 13.13 17.96 -0.96
C TYR A 151 13.78 19.07 -1.82
N VAL A 152 13.66 18.99 -3.14
CA VAL A 152 14.20 20.02 -4.06
C VAL A 152 13.51 21.37 -3.83
N ALA A 153 12.19 21.39 -3.67
CA ALA A 153 11.44 22.63 -3.41
C ALA A 153 11.93 23.33 -2.12
N VAL A 154 12.16 22.57 -1.06
CA VAL A 154 12.70 23.10 0.21
C VAL A 154 14.14 23.58 0.03
N CYS A 155 14.98 22.89 -0.73
CA CYS A 155 16.33 23.35 -1.02
C CYS A 155 16.33 24.68 -1.78
N VAL A 156 15.52 24.82 -2.82
CA VAL A 156 15.44 26.03 -3.65
C VAL A 156 14.90 27.22 -2.85
N VAL A 157 13.75 27.03 -2.19
CA VAL A 157 13.15 28.09 -1.36
C VAL A 157 14.02 28.40 -0.15
N GLY A 158 14.61 27.38 0.47
CA GLY A 158 15.52 27.54 1.59
C GLY A 158 16.79 28.32 1.22
N ALA A 159 17.38 28.03 0.06
CA ALA A 159 18.52 28.77 -0.45
C ALA A 159 18.17 30.26 -0.68
N ALA A 160 17.02 30.54 -1.29
CA ALA A 160 16.54 31.92 -1.49
C ALA A 160 16.35 32.65 -0.15
N LEU A 161 15.75 32.01 0.86
CA LEU A 161 15.58 32.59 2.19
C LEU A 161 16.90 32.78 2.94
N ALA A 162 17.85 31.87 2.77
CA ALA A 162 19.19 31.99 3.36
C ALA A 162 20.00 33.13 2.73
N MET A 163 19.92 33.30 1.40
CA MET A 163 20.56 34.42 0.69
C MET A 163 20.01 35.77 1.14
N ASN A 164 18.69 35.82 1.51
CA ASN A 164 18.07 37.02 2.06
C ASN A 164 18.34 37.20 3.57
N GLY A 165 19.12 36.31 4.19
CA GLY A 165 19.46 36.40 5.62
C GLY A 165 18.30 36.02 6.57
N THR A 166 17.18 35.49 6.04
CA THR A 166 15.99 35.16 6.85
C THR A 166 16.18 33.88 7.66
N ILE A 167 16.93 32.90 7.14
CA ILE A 167 17.24 31.62 7.80
C ILE A 167 18.74 31.30 7.68
N SER A 168 19.24 30.46 8.60
CA SER A 168 20.60 29.94 8.49
C SER A 168 20.64 28.72 7.57
N PHE A 169 21.83 28.45 6.99
CA PHE A 169 22.03 27.23 6.20
C PHE A 169 21.73 25.95 6.98
N GLY A 170 21.99 25.93 8.29
CA GLY A 170 21.64 24.80 9.17
C GLY A 170 20.16 24.46 9.20
N VAL A 171 19.28 25.45 9.02
CA VAL A 171 17.84 25.24 8.93
C VAL A 171 17.48 24.44 7.67
N ILE A 172 18.14 24.70 6.53
CA ILE A 172 17.91 23.94 5.29
C ILE A 172 18.27 22.46 5.52
N VAL A 173 19.45 22.21 6.12
CA VAL A 173 19.89 20.84 6.44
C VAL A 173 18.92 20.14 7.39
N ALA A 174 18.44 20.84 8.41
CA ALA A 174 17.44 20.30 9.32
C ALA A 174 16.12 19.93 8.58
N PHE A 175 15.66 20.78 7.66
CA PHE A 175 14.47 20.51 6.86
C PHE A 175 14.61 19.30 5.94
N MET A 176 15.80 19.04 5.40
CA MET A 176 16.10 17.83 4.63
C MET A 176 15.82 16.55 5.42
N ILE A 177 16.07 16.58 6.74
CA ILE A 177 15.80 15.47 7.65
C ILE A 177 14.32 15.44 8.04
N TYR A 178 13.73 16.60 8.37
CA TYR A 178 12.34 16.70 8.80
C TYR A 178 11.35 16.25 7.72
N ILE A 179 11.59 16.58 6.45
CA ILE A 179 10.78 16.10 5.32
C ILE A 179 10.73 14.58 5.29
N ARG A 180 11.85 13.91 5.49
CA ARG A 180 11.88 12.44 5.53
C ARG A 180 11.08 11.89 6.69
N PHE A 181 11.23 12.44 7.88
CA PHE A 181 10.47 12.01 9.07
C PHE A 181 8.98 12.31 8.94
N PHE A 182 8.60 13.35 8.22
CA PHE A 182 7.23 13.71 7.94
C PHE A 182 6.59 12.80 6.88
N THR A 183 7.30 12.50 5.79
CA THR A 183 6.75 11.73 4.67
C THR A 183 6.80 10.21 4.89
N GLN A 184 7.74 9.71 5.69
CA GLN A 184 7.94 8.28 5.90
C GLN A 184 6.71 7.58 6.51
N PRO A 185 6.09 8.05 7.60
CA PRO A 185 4.87 7.44 8.13
C PRO A 185 3.72 7.45 7.14
N LEU A 186 3.61 8.51 6.35
CA LEU A 186 2.57 8.65 5.34
C LEU A 186 2.75 7.64 4.19
N SER A 187 4.00 7.41 3.78
CA SER A 187 4.32 6.38 2.78
C SER A 187 4.03 4.97 3.29
N GLN A 188 4.27 4.69 4.57
CA GLN A 188 3.93 3.41 5.19
C GLN A 188 2.41 3.17 5.24
N LEU A 189 1.63 4.21 5.60
CA LEU A 189 0.18 4.13 5.54
C LEU A 189 -0.32 3.86 4.11
N ALA A 190 0.24 4.53 3.12
CA ALA A 190 -0.09 4.31 1.71
C ALA A 190 0.16 2.85 1.26
N GLN A 191 1.25 2.23 1.71
CA GLN A 191 1.56 0.83 1.39
C GLN A 191 0.63 -0.16 2.10
N SER A 192 0.19 0.14 3.32
CA SER A 192 -0.73 -0.73 4.07
C SER A 192 -2.16 -0.72 3.54
N MET A 193 -2.51 0.20 2.63
CA MET A 193 -3.83 0.30 1.99
C MET A 193 -3.91 -0.48 0.67
N GLN A 194 -2.83 -1.12 0.22
CA GLN A 194 -2.77 -2.03 -0.93
C GLN A 194 -3.09 -3.47 -0.53
#